data_2194d0d823ac345acc0a52487c0d7724
#
_entry.id   2194d0d823ac345acc0a52487c0d7724
#
_cell.length_a   1.000
_cell.length_b   1.000
_cell.length_c   1.000
_cell.angle_alpha   90.00
_cell.angle_beta   90.00
_cell.angle_gamma   90.00
#
_symmetry.space_group_name_H-M   'P 1'
#
loop_
_entity.id
_entity.type
_entity.pdbx_description
1 polymer ?
#
loop_
_entity_poly.entity_id
_entity_poly.type
_entity_poly.pdbx_seq_one_letter_code
_entity_poly.pdbx_strand_id
1 'polypeptide(L)'
;MDPLSSTEILRYYRLRNQGILALEPHVQLFDKIDSTNTECKRRIQELPYGEDIFSHIPEGTVFLSDYQTAGRGRMGKSFLSPKGSGLYFSILTKPKGQNKNPLVLTCHAAVAVKRAVKEVFDIELSIKWVNDLFYKGKKLVGILAEGQLSDSSSLAYCIMGIGINLFLPEAGFPEELSGIAGTLFDYHEEKKENINRNQFLASILFHYFSLLDRDKVEEEYRRENILLTKDILFTENHQDFLGRVEGILEDGSLSVRCRDGSTKIVSSGEVKEKFL
;
A
#
# COMPACT_ATOMS: atom_id res chain seq x y z
N MET A 1 -11.10 -10.28 -18.42
CA MET A 1 -10.88 -9.88 -17.01
C MET A 1 -12.20 -9.78 -16.32
N ASP A 2 -12.37 -10.48 -15.19
CA ASP A 2 -13.63 -10.50 -14.45
C ASP A 2 -13.98 -9.10 -13.89
N PRO A 3 -15.25 -8.69 -13.91
CA PRO A 3 -15.69 -7.47 -13.27
C PRO A 3 -15.44 -7.56 -11.75
N LEU A 4 -15.16 -6.42 -11.14
CA LEU A 4 -15.07 -6.35 -9.68
C LEU A 4 -16.44 -6.66 -9.05
N SER A 5 -16.44 -7.47 -8.00
CA SER A 5 -17.64 -7.90 -7.30
C SER A 5 -17.36 -8.10 -5.81
N SER A 6 -18.06 -7.35 -4.96
CA SER A 6 -17.93 -7.50 -3.50
C SER A 6 -18.27 -8.93 -3.05
N THR A 7 -19.29 -9.54 -3.64
CA THR A 7 -19.70 -10.93 -3.34
C THR A 7 -18.60 -11.93 -3.68
N GLU A 8 -17.97 -11.80 -4.87
CA GLU A 8 -16.89 -12.71 -5.27
C GLU A 8 -15.63 -12.51 -4.41
N ILE A 9 -15.28 -11.27 -4.08
CA ILE A 9 -14.16 -10.98 -3.18
C ILE A 9 -14.36 -11.65 -1.83
N LEU A 10 -15.56 -11.50 -1.22
CA LEU A 10 -15.90 -12.15 0.04
C LEU A 10 -15.89 -13.67 -0.07
N ARG A 11 -16.39 -14.23 -1.16
CA ARG A 11 -16.35 -15.67 -1.42
C ARG A 11 -14.90 -16.19 -1.44
N TYR A 12 -14.02 -15.56 -2.21
CA TYR A 12 -12.59 -15.94 -2.26
C TYR A 12 -11.89 -15.75 -0.91
N TYR A 13 -12.19 -14.65 -0.21
CA TYR A 13 -11.64 -14.40 1.11
C TYR A 13 -12.02 -15.51 2.11
N ARG A 14 -13.29 -15.88 2.19
CA ARG A 14 -13.79 -16.93 3.09
C ARG A 14 -13.26 -18.31 2.75
N LEU A 15 -13.16 -18.66 1.48
CA LEU A 15 -12.53 -19.90 1.02
C LEU A 15 -11.06 -19.99 1.49
N ARG A 16 -10.36 -18.89 1.53
CA ARG A 16 -8.98 -18.81 1.99
C ARG A 16 -8.89 -18.77 3.52
N ASN A 17 -9.70 -17.95 4.16
CA ASN A 17 -9.64 -17.70 5.59
C ASN A 17 -9.99 -18.93 6.42
N GLN A 18 -11.01 -19.68 6.05
CA GLN A 18 -11.46 -20.89 6.76
C GLN A 18 -11.52 -20.74 8.28
N GLY A 19 -11.82 -19.52 8.78
CA GLY A 19 -11.87 -19.22 10.21
C GLY A 19 -10.51 -18.93 10.88
N ILE A 20 -9.42 -18.80 10.12
CA ILE A 20 -8.06 -18.50 10.66
C ILE A 20 -8.02 -17.10 11.26
N LEU A 21 -8.61 -16.10 10.58
CA LEU A 21 -8.65 -14.71 11.02
C LEU A 21 -10.07 -14.33 11.43
N ALA A 22 -10.20 -13.60 12.55
CA ALA A 22 -11.48 -13.10 13.02
C ALA A 22 -12.00 -11.92 12.20
N LEU A 23 -11.10 -11.13 11.58
CA LEU A 23 -11.47 -9.96 10.80
C LEU A 23 -11.92 -10.38 9.39
N GLU A 24 -13.15 -9.99 9.03
CA GLU A 24 -13.69 -10.14 7.67
C GLU A 24 -13.76 -8.77 6.96
N PRO A 25 -13.50 -8.72 5.64
CA PRO A 25 -13.62 -7.47 4.89
C PRO A 25 -15.08 -7.09 4.66
N HIS A 26 -15.35 -5.78 4.70
CA HIS A 26 -16.63 -5.16 4.33
C HIS A 26 -16.43 -4.34 3.05
N VAL A 27 -16.68 -4.93 1.88
CA VAL A 27 -16.33 -4.32 0.59
C VAL A 27 -17.44 -3.39 0.08
N GLN A 28 -17.10 -2.11 -0.08
CA GLN A 28 -17.91 -1.10 -0.76
C GLN A 28 -17.29 -0.81 -2.13
N LEU A 29 -18.02 -1.15 -3.19
CA LEU A 29 -17.55 -1.03 -4.57
C LEU A 29 -18.14 0.20 -5.25
N PHE A 30 -17.29 0.96 -5.94
CA PHE A 30 -17.63 2.15 -6.72
C PHE A 30 -17.14 1.98 -8.16
N ASP A 31 -18.00 2.24 -9.14
CA ASP A 31 -17.58 2.25 -10.54
C ASP A 31 -16.60 3.39 -10.83
N LYS A 32 -16.86 4.55 -10.23
CA LYS A 32 -16.06 5.77 -10.37
C LYS A 32 -16.14 6.61 -9.10
N ILE A 33 -14.99 7.13 -8.66
CA ILE A 33 -14.89 8.02 -7.50
C ILE A 33 -13.71 8.99 -7.69
N ASP A 34 -13.61 10.01 -6.87
CA ASP A 34 -12.41 10.87 -6.82
C ASP A 34 -11.20 10.11 -6.29
N SER A 35 -11.30 9.56 -5.06
CA SER A 35 -10.28 8.74 -4.43
C SER A 35 -10.89 7.87 -3.34
N THR A 36 -10.48 6.61 -3.26
CA THR A 36 -10.93 5.68 -2.20
C THR A 36 -10.50 6.14 -0.81
N ASN A 37 -9.30 6.74 -0.65
CA ASN A 37 -8.88 7.36 0.60
C ASN A 37 -9.77 8.57 0.96
N THR A 38 -10.10 9.41 -0.03
CA THR A 38 -10.94 10.59 0.19
C THR A 38 -12.36 10.18 0.57
N GLU A 39 -12.93 9.16 -0.06
CA GLU A 39 -14.25 8.64 0.31
C GLU A 39 -14.27 8.09 1.73
N CYS A 40 -13.27 7.31 2.11
CA CYS A 40 -13.16 6.82 3.48
C CYS A 40 -13.14 7.97 4.49
N LYS A 41 -12.35 9.02 4.23
CA LYS A 41 -12.34 10.23 5.07
C LYS A 41 -13.70 10.92 5.11
N ARG A 42 -14.38 11.06 3.97
CA ARG A 42 -15.71 11.67 3.87
C ARG A 42 -16.71 10.92 4.75
N ARG A 43 -16.74 9.59 4.68
CA ARG A 43 -17.61 8.77 5.53
C ARG A 43 -17.33 8.94 7.02
N ILE A 44 -16.05 9.05 7.40
CA ILE A 44 -15.67 9.30 8.79
C ILE A 44 -16.12 10.70 9.24
N GLN A 45 -15.97 11.72 8.39
CA GLN A 45 -16.36 13.10 8.69
C GLN A 45 -17.88 13.31 8.78
N GLU A 46 -18.67 12.46 8.16
CA GLU A 46 -20.14 12.47 8.24
C GLU A 46 -20.68 11.89 9.56
N LEU A 47 -19.82 11.23 10.37
CA LEU A 47 -20.24 10.67 11.65
C LEU A 47 -20.47 11.74 12.71
N PRO A 48 -21.38 11.52 13.68
CA PRO A 48 -21.57 12.43 14.79
C PRO A 48 -20.28 12.65 15.59
N TYR A 49 -20.06 13.88 16.00
CA TYR A 49 -18.85 14.25 16.75
C TYR A 49 -18.75 13.50 18.08
N GLY A 50 -17.59 12.90 18.33
CA GLY A 50 -17.29 12.19 19.58
C GLY A 50 -17.71 10.72 19.61
N GLU A 51 -18.33 10.20 18.55
CA GLU A 51 -18.67 8.78 18.47
C GLU A 51 -17.49 7.91 17.99
N ASP A 52 -17.49 6.64 18.42
CA ASP A 52 -16.48 5.68 17.93
C ASP A 52 -16.75 5.34 16.46
N ILE A 53 -15.77 5.62 15.62
CA ILE A 53 -15.83 5.37 14.17
C ILE A 53 -16.24 3.92 13.88
N PHE A 54 -15.70 2.98 14.65
CA PHE A 54 -15.90 1.55 14.40
C PHE A 54 -17.26 1.02 14.87
N SER A 55 -18.06 1.84 15.56
CA SER A 55 -19.48 1.55 15.82
C SER A 55 -20.35 1.81 14.57
N HIS A 56 -19.89 2.61 13.61
CA HIS A 56 -20.61 3.00 12.40
C HIS A 56 -19.99 2.41 11.12
N ILE A 57 -18.66 2.41 11.03
CA ILE A 57 -17.92 1.85 9.90
C ILE A 57 -17.07 0.69 10.43
N PRO A 58 -17.44 -0.57 10.16
CA PRO A 58 -16.72 -1.73 10.68
C PRO A 58 -15.23 -1.71 10.34
N GLU A 59 -14.40 -2.17 11.28
CA GLU A 59 -12.99 -2.44 10.98
C GLU A 59 -12.87 -3.43 9.80
N GLY A 60 -11.91 -3.22 8.92
CA GLY A 60 -11.77 -4.02 7.69
C GLY A 60 -12.67 -3.55 6.57
N THR A 61 -13.34 -2.38 6.68
CA THR A 61 -14.08 -1.81 5.54
C THR A 61 -13.11 -1.46 4.42
N VAL A 62 -13.43 -1.93 3.22
CA VAL A 62 -12.66 -1.76 1.98
C VAL A 62 -13.44 -0.89 1.02
N PHE A 63 -12.92 0.29 0.72
CA PHE A 63 -13.42 1.17 -0.34
C PHE A 63 -12.68 0.82 -1.61
N LEU A 64 -13.36 0.21 -2.57
CA LEU A 64 -12.80 -0.29 -3.82
C LEU A 64 -13.37 0.46 -5.01
N SER A 65 -12.54 0.88 -5.96
CA SER A 65 -13.01 1.53 -7.18
C SER A 65 -12.33 0.99 -8.43
N ASP A 66 -13.10 0.88 -9.53
CA ASP A 66 -12.56 0.53 -10.84
C ASP A 66 -11.92 1.75 -11.55
N TYR A 67 -12.28 2.99 -11.14
CA TYR A 67 -11.74 4.22 -11.69
C TYR A 67 -11.65 5.34 -10.65
N GLN A 68 -10.46 5.95 -10.48
CA GLN A 68 -10.31 7.15 -9.67
C GLN A 68 -9.96 8.35 -10.53
N THR A 69 -10.70 9.46 -10.37
CA THR A 69 -10.46 10.71 -11.12
C THR A 69 -9.38 11.59 -10.48
N ALA A 70 -9.10 11.40 -9.19
CA ALA A 70 -8.12 12.14 -8.41
C ALA A 70 -7.39 11.21 -7.44
N GLY A 71 -6.89 10.06 -7.93
CA GLY A 71 -6.12 9.11 -7.13
C GLY A 71 -4.93 9.78 -6.46
N ARG A 72 -4.67 9.45 -5.19
CA ARG A 72 -3.71 10.13 -4.32
C ARG A 72 -2.48 9.28 -4.06
N GLY A 73 -1.33 9.94 -4.06
CA GLY A 73 -0.06 9.43 -3.57
C GLY A 73 0.47 10.26 -2.40
N ARG A 74 1.66 9.93 -1.91
CA ARG A 74 2.33 10.66 -0.83
C ARG A 74 2.78 12.05 -1.30
N MET A 75 2.91 12.98 -0.32
CA MET A 75 3.46 14.34 -0.55
C MET A 75 2.74 15.11 -1.66
N GLY A 76 1.41 14.95 -1.77
CA GLY A 76 0.58 15.65 -2.76
C GLY A 76 0.69 15.10 -4.19
N LYS A 77 1.47 14.03 -4.43
CA LYS A 77 1.53 13.37 -5.74
C LYS A 77 0.21 12.68 -6.06
N SER A 78 -0.10 12.54 -7.35
CA SER A 78 -1.23 11.75 -7.83
C SER A 78 -0.83 10.29 -8.08
N PHE A 79 -1.84 9.41 -8.07
CA PHE A 79 -1.72 8.03 -8.55
C PHE A 79 -2.71 7.83 -9.69
N LEU A 80 -2.21 7.62 -10.91
CA LEU A 80 -3.04 7.41 -12.10
C LEU A 80 -3.84 6.11 -11.95
N SER A 81 -5.17 6.20 -12.03
CA SER A 81 -6.06 5.09 -11.72
C SER A 81 -7.15 4.90 -12.79
N PRO A 82 -6.79 4.64 -14.06
CA PRO A 82 -7.75 4.53 -15.15
C PRO A 82 -8.59 3.26 -15.04
N LYS A 83 -9.80 3.31 -15.60
CA LYS A 83 -10.78 2.22 -15.55
C LYS A 83 -10.21 0.92 -16.12
N GLY A 84 -10.41 -0.18 -15.41
CA GLY A 84 -10.10 -1.52 -15.89
C GLY A 84 -8.61 -1.85 -16.04
N SER A 85 -7.69 -0.96 -15.61
CA SER A 85 -6.25 -1.19 -15.76
C SER A 85 -5.54 -1.57 -14.46
N GLY A 86 -6.23 -1.50 -13.33
CA GLY A 86 -5.61 -1.74 -12.03
C GLY A 86 -6.55 -2.25 -10.96
N LEU A 87 -6.07 -2.15 -9.74
CA LEU A 87 -6.79 -2.40 -8.52
C LEU A 87 -6.53 -1.24 -7.57
N TYR A 88 -7.58 -0.46 -7.23
CA TYR A 88 -7.49 0.77 -6.45
C TYR A 88 -8.42 0.69 -5.26
N PHE A 89 -7.87 0.63 -4.06
CA PHE A 89 -8.69 0.46 -2.87
C PHE A 89 -8.04 1.08 -1.63
N SER A 90 -8.87 1.29 -0.62
CA SER A 90 -8.43 1.75 0.71
C SER A 90 -9.07 0.88 1.78
N ILE A 91 -8.32 0.53 2.81
CA ILE A 91 -8.76 -0.29 3.93
C ILE A 91 -8.79 0.58 5.18
N LEU A 92 -9.93 0.63 5.88
CA LEU A 92 -10.05 1.25 7.19
C LEU A 92 -9.71 0.22 8.27
N THR A 93 -8.69 0.50 9.08
CA THR A 93 -8.26 -0.36 10.16
C THR A 93 -8.13 0.38 11.48
N LYS A 94 -8.33 -0.33 12.58
CA LYS A 94 -8.08 0.14 13.94
C LYS A 94 -6.69 -0.33 14.37
N PRO A 95 -5.72 0.57 14.54
CA PRO A 95 -4.40 0.18 15.01
C PRO A 95 -4.48 -0.44 16.41
N LYS A 96 -3.88 -1.62 16.60
CA LYS A 96 -3.90 -2.38 17.84
C LYS A 96 -2.51 -2.42 18.48
N GLY A 97 -2.44 -2.80 19.76
CA GLY A 97 -1.19 -2.97 20.48
C GLY A 97 -0.49 -1.65 20.87
N GLN A 98 0.78 -1.77 21.27
CA GLN A 98 1.61 -0.62 21.66
C GLN A 98 2.18 0.11 20.45
N ASN A 99 2.28 -0.55 19.31
CA ASN A 99 2.91 -0.01 18.11
C ASN A 99 1.87 0.47 17.10
N LYS A 100 1.29 1.64 17.38
CA LYS A 100 0.34 2.32 16.47
C LYS A 100 1.07 3.13 15.39
N ASN A 101 2.17 2.59 14.86
CA ASN A 101 3.03 3.28 13.91
C ASN A 101 2.52 3.08 12.47
N PRO A 102 2.08 4.15 11.76
CA PRO A 102 1.65 4.07 10.37
C PRO A 102 2.73 3.50 9.44
N LEU A 103 4.00 3.64 9.81
CA LEU A 103 5.13 3.11 9.04
C LEU A 103 5.12 1.58 9.03
N VAL A 104 4.93 0.94 10.20
CA VAL A 104 4.80 -0.52 10.29
C VAL A 104 3.63 -1.03 9.46
N LEU A 105 2.46 -0.38 9.57
CA LEU A 105 1.27 -0.74 8.78
C LEU A 105 1.51 -0.59 7.27
N THR A 106 2.27 0.42 6.85
CA THR A 106 2.68 0.60 5.44
C THR A 106 3.59 -0.54 4.97
N CYS A 107 4.56 -0.93 5.79
CA CYS A 107 5.45 -2.06 5.50
C CYS A 107 4.67 -3.38 5.41
N HIS A 108 3.70 -3.60 6.31
CA HIS A 108 2.82 -4.77 6.27
C HIS A 108 1.97 -4.80 5.01
N ALA A 109 1.44 -3.65 4.55
CA ALA A 109 0.70 -3.58 3.30
C ALA A 109 1.58 -3.93 2.09
N ALA A 110 2.84 -3.49 2.07
CA ALA A 110 3.78 -3.85 1.02
C ALA A 110 4.07 -5.36 0.99
N VAL A 111 4.30 -5.97 2.15
CA VAL A 111 4.49 -7.42 2.30
C VAL A 111 3.24 -8.18 1.85
N ALA A 112 2.06 -7.74 2.27
CA ALA A 112 0.79 -8.38 1.90
C ALA A 112 0.59 -8.40 0.37
N VAL A 113 0.83 -7.26 -0.30
CA VAL A 113 0.73 -7.19 -1.77
C VAL A 113 1.78 -8.08 -2.43
N LYS A 114 3.04 -8.07 -1.97
CA LYS A 114 4.12 -8.90 -2.50
C LYS A 114 3.76 -10.40 -2.40
N ARG A 115 3.31 -10.86 -1.22
CA ARG A 115 2.88 -12.24 -0.98
C ARG A 115 1.71 -12.63 -1.89
N ALA A 116 0.71 -11.75 -2.02
CA ALA A 116 -0.46 -12.01 -2.88
C ALA A 116 -0.08 -12.09 -4.37
N VAL A 117 0.83 -11.24 -4.87
CA VAL A 117 1.32 -11.30 -6.24
C VAL A 117 2.08 -12.61 -6.48
N LYS A 118 2.95 -13.01 -5.54
CA LYS A 118 3.67 -14.28 -5.64
C LYS A 118 2.71 -15.47 -5.64
N GLU A 119 1.72 -15.47 -4.77
CA GLU A 119 0.75 -16.56 -4.65
C GLU A 119 -0.15 -16.71 -5.86
N VAL A 120 -0.72 -15.59 -6.35
CA VAL A 120 -1.76 -15.64 -7.39
C VAL A 120 -1.14 -15.72 -8.80
N PHE A 121 0.02 -15.11 -9.00
CA PHE A 121 0.63 -14.95 -10.33
C PHE A 121 2.01 -15.58 -10.46
N ASP A 122 2.61 -16.08 -9.37
CA ASP A 122 3.99 -16.61 -9.31
C ASP A 122 5.04 -15.57 -9.76
N ILE A 123 4.80 -14.28 -9.46
CA ILE A 123 5.70 -13.17 -9.81
C ILE A 123 6.32 -12.60 -8.54
N GLU A 124 7.64 -12.35 -8.58
CA GLU A 124 8.37 -11.70 -7.50
C GLU A 124 8.43 -10.19 -7.70
N LEU A 125 8.04 -9.45 -6.65
CA LEU A 125 8.17 -8.00 -6.61
C LEU A 125 9.35 -7.59 -5.73
N SER A 126 10.00 -6.50 -6.09
CA SER A 126 11.00 -5.83 -5.26
C SER A 126 10.34 -4.74 -4.41
N ILE A 127 10.74 -4.65 -3.14
CA ILE A 127 10.26 -3.61 -2.23
C ILE A 127 11.23 -2.44 -2.22
N LYS A 128 10.72 -1.22 -2.38
CA LYS A 128 11.49 0.02 -2.16
C LYS A 128 10.90 0.79 -0.99
N TRP A 129 11.73 1.06 -0.01
CA TRP A 129 11.34 1.85 1.16
C TRP A 129 10.73 3.21 0.73
N VAL A 130 9.60 3.58 1.25
CA VAL A 130 8.85 2.95 2.34
C VAL A 130 7.62 2.22 1.80
N ASN A 131 7.09 2.59 0.63
CA ASN A 131 5.71 2.37 0.22
C ASN A 131 5.55 1.92 -1.24
N ASP A 132 6.64 1.58 -1.90
CA ASP A 132 6.61 1.28 -3.33
C ASP A 132 7.04 -0.16 -3.59
N LEU A 133 6.34 -0.83 -4.53
CA LEU A 133 6.79 -2.12 -5.06
C LEU A 133 7.09 -1.98 -6.55
N PHE A 134 8.14 -2.65 -6.96
CA PHE A 134 8.70 -2.59 -8.29
C PHE A 134 8.65 -3.96 -8.96
N TYR A 135 8.43 -3.94 -10.26
CA TYR A 135 8.55 -5.09 -11.14
C TYR A 135 9.34 -4.69 -12.39
N LYS A 136 10.36 -5.48 -12.76
CA LYS A 136 11.24 -5.17 -13.90
C LYS A 136 11.78 -3.74 -13.88
N GLY A 137 12.15 -3.24 -12.70
CA GLY A 137 12.73 -1.90 -12.52
C GLY A 137 11.75 -0.74 -12.56
N LYS A 138 10.44 -0.98 -12.71
CA LYS A 138 9.40 0.05 -12.76
C LYS A 138 8.45 -0.06 -11.58
N LYS A 139 7.94 1.07 -11.09
CA LYS A 139 6.98 1.13 -10.00
C LYS A 139 5.63 0.56 -10.44
N LEU A 140 5.23 -0.50 -9.77
CA LEU A 140 3.96 -1.19 -9.97
C LEU A 140 2.89 -0.77 -8.96
N VAL A 141 3.30 -0.61 -7.70
CA VAL A 141 2.41 -0.38 -6.57
C VAL A 141 2.81 0.87 -5.83
N GLY A 142 1.82 1.67 -5.44
CA GLY A 142 1.95 2.77 -4.50
C GLY A 142 1.04 2.55 -3.30
N ILE A 143 1.57 2.78 -2.09
CA ILE A 143 0.84 2.65 -0.83
C ILE A 143 0.80 4.01 -0.14
N LEU A 144 -0.36 4.39 0.41
CA LEU A 144 -0.58 5.64 1.12
C LEU A 144 -1.33 5.38 2.42
N ALA A 145 -0.62 5.42 3.55
CA ALA A 145 -1.22 5.41 4.87
C ALA A 145 -1.61 6.83 5.28
N GLU A 146 -2.85 7.03 5.64
CA GLU A 146 -3.38 8.26 6.23
C GLU A 146 -4.15 7.92 7.50
N GLY A 147 -4.07 8.75 8.51
CA GLY A 147 -4.76 8.50 9.77
C GLY A 147 -4.89 9.76 10.60
N GLN A 148 -5.57 9.64 11.72
CA GLN A 148 -5.73 10.71 12.70
C GLN A 148 -5.25 10.23 14.05
N LEU A 149 -4.52 11.09 14.77
CA LEU A 149 -4.17 10.86 16.15
C LEU A 149 -5.39 11.12 17.05
N SER A 150 -5.56 10.30 18.06
CA SER A 150 -6.50 10.54 19.16
C SER A 150 -5.92 11.55 20.15
N ASP A 151 -6.74 12.01 21.11
CA ASP A 151 -6.31 12.90 22.20
C ASP A 151 -5.15 12.31 23.03
N SER A 152 -5.03 10.99 23.08
CA SER A 152 -3.91 10.28 23.71
C SER A 152 -2.65 10.19 22.86
N SER A 153 -2.58 10.94 21.75
CA SER A 153 -1.46 10.90 20.77
C SER A 153 -1.24 9.53 20.12
N SER A 154 -2.21 8.63 20.23
CA SER A 154 -2.20 7.35 19.54
C SER A 154 -3.02 7.43 18.24
N LEU A 155 -2.67 6.61 17.26
CA LEU A 155 -3.42 6.56 16.00
C LEU A 155 -4.84 6.01 16.25
N ALA A 156 -5.87 6.85 16.06
CA ALA A 156 -7.27 6.46 16.25
C ALA A 156 -7.76 5.49 15.17
N TYR A 157 -7.35 5.75 13.92
CA TYR A 157 -7.60 4.88 12.76
C TYR A 157 -6.51 5.06 11.71
N CYS A 158 -6.39 4.09 10.83
CA CYS A 158 -5.54 4.13 9.65
C CYS A 158 -6.37 3.82 8.39
N ILE A 159 -6.26 4.67 7.39
CA ILE A 159 -6.74 4.45 6.03
C ILE A 159 -5.54 4.04 5.19
N MET A 160 -5.50 2.77 4.80
CA MET A 160 -4.43 2.21 4.00
C MET A 160 -4.82 2.17 2.53
N GLY A 161 -4.45 3.20 1.76
CA GLY A 161 -4.66 3.26 0.32
C GLY A 161 -3.62 2.45 -0.44
N ILE A 162 -4.08 1.63 -1.37
CA ILE A 162 -3.22 0.79 -2.21
C ILE A 162 -3.67 0.92 -3.67
N GLY A 163 -2.73 1.34 -4.53
CA GLY A 163 -2.91 1.39 -5.97
C GLY A 163 -1.96 0.42 -6.65
N ILE A 164 -2.50 -0.46 -7.51
CA ILE A 164 -1.74 -1.48 -8.23
C ILE A 164 -2.02 -1.36 -9.73
N ASN A 165 -0.98 -1.19 -10.53
CA ASN A 165 -1.08 -1.19 -11.98
C ASN A 165 -1.01 -2.63 -12.50
N LEU A 166 -2.13 -3.19 -12.94
CA LEU A 166 -2.17 -4.56 -13.48
C LEU A 166 -1.88 -4.58 -14.97
N PHE A 167 -2.51 -3.68 -15.73
CA PHE A 167 -2.41 -3.61 -17.19
C PHE A 167 -2.04 -2.20 -17.63
N LEU A 168 -1.36 -2.13 -18.77
CA LEU A 168 -1.12 -0.85 -19.41
C LEU A 168 -2.48 -0.20 -19.77
N PRO A 169 -2.71 1.07 -19.35
CA PRO A 169 -3.89 1.80 -19.77
C PRO A 169 -4.01 1.86 -21.30
N GLU A 170 -5.22 1.90 -21.83
CA GLU A 170 -5.44 1.98 -23.29
C GLU A 170 -4.72 3.17 -23.94
N ALA A 171 -4.71 4.32 -23.25
CA ALA A 171 -3.98 5.51 -23.67
C ALA A 171 -2.48 5.49 -23.37
N GLY A 172 -1.97 4.39 -22.76
CA GLY A 172 -0.62 4.33 -22.23
C GLY A 172 -0.44 5.15 -20.95
N PHE A 173 0.77 5.18 -20.41
CA PHE A 173 1.14 6.12 -19.35
C PHE A 173 1.49 7.48 -19.98
N PRO A 174 1.13 8.61 -19.34
CA PRO A 174 1.64 9.94 -19.70
C PRO A 174 3.16 9.94 -19.73
N GLU A 175 3.73 10.84 -20.55
CA GLU A 175 5.18 10.92 -20.78
C GLU A 175 5.99 11.00 -19.48
N GLU A 176 5.51 11.79 -18.51
CA GLU A 176 6.13 11.97 -17.19
C GLU A 176 6.15 10.69 -16.34
N LEU A 177 5.29 9.71 -16.62
CA LEU A 177 5.22 8.42 -15.93
C LEU A 177 5.83 7.26 -16.73
N SER A 178 6.05 7.42 -18.03
CA SER A 178 6.46 6.31 -18.94
C SER A 178 7.77 5.64 -18.52
N GLY A 179 8.70 6.41 -17.94
CA GLY A 179 9.99 5.91 -17.41
C GLY A 179 9.90 5.33 -16.00
N ILE A 180 8.84 5.62 -15.25
CA ILE A 180 8.73 5.36 -13.81
C ILE A 180 7.70 4.27 -13.51
N ALA A 181 6.50 4.39 -14.09
CA ALA A 181 5.40 3.46 -13.86
C ALA A 181 5.54 2.20 -14.72
N GLY A 182 5.20 1.07 -14.13
CA GLY A 182 5.10 -0.22 -14.80
C GLY A 182 3.76 -0.89 -14.51
N THR A 183 3.56 -2.03 -15.17
CA THR A 183 2.38 -2.88 -15.03
C THR A 183 2.80 -4.32 -14.77
N LEU A 184 1.93 -5.10 -14.16
CA LEU A 184 2.21 -6.51 -13.89
C LEU A 184 2.16 -7.33 -15.18
N PHE A 185 1.24 -6.98 -16.09
CA PHE A 185 1.01 -7.65 -17.37
C PHE A 185 1.05 -6.64 -18.50
N ASP A 186 1.66 -7.05 -19.63
CA ASP A 186 1.68 -6.25 -20.84
C ASP A 186 0.31 -6.32 -21.55
N TYR A 187 -0.05 -5.26 -22.29
CA TYR A 187 -1.37 -5.12 -22.92
C TYR A 187 -1.70 -6.25 -23.93
N HIS A 188 -0.68 -6.88 -24.51
CA HIS A 188 -0.81 -7.87 -25.58
C HIS A 188 -0.81 -9.34 -25.13
N GLU A 189 -0.71 -9.62 -23.83
CA GLU A 189 -0.75 -11.00 -23.39
C GLU A 189 -2.20 -11.53 -23.41
N GLU A 190 -2.39 -12.68 -24.07
CA GLU A 190 -3.64 -13.46 -24.12
C GLU A 190 -4.18 -13.85 -22.71
N LYS A 191 -3.41 -13.57 -21.67
CA LYS A 191 -3.71 -13.86 -20.27
C LYS A 191 -4.73 -12.92 -19.61
N LYS A 192 -5.13 -11.80 -20.26
CA LYS A 192 -6.04 -10.82 -19.64
C LYS A 192 -7.38 -11.45 -19.24
N GLU A 193 -7.83 -12.46 -19.94
CA GLU A 193 -9.09 -13.19 -19.66
C GLU A 193 -9.02 -14.05 -18.39
N ASN A 194 -7.81 -14.48 -17.99
CA ASN A 194 -7.61 -15.39 -16.87
C ASN A 194 -7.26 -14.69 -15.54
N ILE A 195 -7.20 -13.33 -15.53
CA ILE A 195 -6.81 -12.59 -14.32
C ILE A 195 -8.05 -12.24 -13.52
N ASN A 196 -8.20 -12.89 -12.37
CA ASN A 196 -9.28 -12.67 -11.43
C ASN A 196 -8.87 -11.64 -10.37
N ARG A 197 -9.27 -10.35 -10.59
CA ARG A 197 -9.01 -9.26 -9.64
C ARG A 197 -9.67 -9.48 -8.29
N ASN A 198 -10.81 -10.18 -8.24
CA ASN A 198 -11.53 -10.46 -7.00
C ASN A 198 -10.75 -11.44 -6.12
N GLN A 199 -10.22 -12.51 -6.71
CA GLN A 199 -9.35 -13.46 -6.02
C GLN A 199 -8.05 -12.78 -5.55
N PHE A 200 -7.44 -11.95 -6.39
CA PHE A 200 -6.22 -11.23 -6.05
C PHE A 200 -6.43 -10.27 -4.87
N LEU A 201 -7.51 -9.46 -4.88
CA LEU A 201 -7.83 -8.61 -3.74
C LEU A 201 -8.09 -9.42 -2.46
N ALA A 202 -8.83 -10.52 -2.56
CA ALA A 202 -9.07 -11.40 -1.41
C ALA A 202 -7.76 -11.94 -0.80
N SER A 203 -6.78 -12.29 -1.64
CA SER A 203 -5.44 -12.72 -1.18
C SER A 203 -4.71 -11.58 -0.48
N ILE A 204 -4.71 -10.35 -1.05
CA ILE A 204 -4.10 -9.18 -0.40
C ILE A 204 -4.73 -8.93 0.97
N LEU A 205 -6.06 -8.92 1.07
CA LEU A 205 -6.78 -8.69 2.32
C LEU A 205 -6.44 -9.74 3.38
N PHE A 206 -6.39 -11.02 2.99
CA PHE A 206 -5.99 -12.08 3.91
C PHE A 206 -4.58 -11.88 4.45
N HIS A 207 -3.61 -11.63 3.58
CA HIS A 207 -2.23 -11.38 4.01
C HIS A 207 -2.12 -10.13 4.87
N TYR A 208 -2.80 -9.04 4.51
CA TYR A 208 -2.74 -7.79 5.27
C TYR A 208 -3.36 -7.96 6.67
N PHE A 209 -4.54 -8.57 6.76
CA PHE A 209 -5.20 -8.79 8.05
C PHE A 209 -4.41 -9.75 8.96
N SER A 210 -3.68 -10.71 8.40
CA SER A 210 -2.81 -11.60 9.18
C SER A 210 -1.61 -10.88 9.83
N LEU A 211 -1.30 -9.67 9.38
CA LEU A 211 -0.18 -8.86 9.86
C LEU A 211 -0.60 -7.72 10.82
N LEU A 212 -1.90 -7.40 10.93
CA LEU A 212 -2.37 -6.22 11.68
C LEU A 212 -2.02 -6.24 13.17
N ASP A 213 -1.93 -7.42 13.76
CA ASP A 213 -1.59 -7.59 15.19
C ASP A 213 -0.07 -7.70 15.43
N ARG A 214 0.76 -7.54 14.38
CA ARG A 214 2.22 -7.56 14.47
C ARG A 214 2.77 -6.18 14.80
N ASP A 215 3.58 -6.09 15.85
CA ASP A 215 4.20 -4.81 16.27
C ASP A 215 5.48 -4.46 15.51
N LYS A 216 6.05 -5.42 14.78
CA LYS A 216 7.33 -5.29 14.07
C LYS A 216 7.15 -5.57 12.59
N VAL A 217 7.95 -4.89 11.80
CA VAL A 217 8.01 -5.12 10.36
C VAL A 217 8.56 -6.52 10.05
N GLU A 218 7.91 -7.21 9.11
CA GLU A 218 8.30 -8.54 8.67
C GLU A 218 9.76 -8.58 8.17
N GLU A 219 10.44 -9.69 8.44
CA GLU A 219 11.85 -9.85 8.09
C GLU A 219 12.09 -9.78 6.58
N GLU A 220 11.16 -10.30 5.78
CA GLU A 220 11.24 -10.21 4.32
C GLU A 220 11.26 -8.77 3.82
N TYR A 221 10.45 -7.85 4.42
CA TYR A 221 10.50 -6.43 4.08
C TYR A 221 11.88 -5.83 4.40
N ARG A 222 12.44 -6.21 5.55
CA ARG A 222 13.72 -5.69 6.04
C ARG A 222 14.91 -6.19 5.25
N ARG A 223 14.88 -7.46 4.78
CA ARG A 223 15.99 -8.10 4.05
C ARG A 223 15.94 -7.92 2.54
N GLU A 224 14.74 -7.77 1.98
CA GLU A 224 14.56 -7.75 0.53
C GLU A 224 14.32 -6.34 -0.04
N ASN A 225 14.58 -5.31 0.77
CA ASN A 225 14.45 -3.94 0.32
C ASN A 225 15.60 -3.54 -0.59
N ILE A 226 15.27 -2.99 -1.78
CA ILE A 226 16.28 -2.68 -2.81
C ILE A 226 17.22 -1.53 -2.42
N LEU A 227 16.91 -0.77 -1.36
CA LEU A 227 17.78 0.30 -0.87
C LEU A 227 18.91 -0.20 0.05
N LEU A 228 18.87 -1.45 0.50
CA LEU A 228 19.95 -1.99 1.35
C LEU A 228 21.29 -1.86 0.65
N THR A 229 22.29 -1.39 1.40
CA THR A 229 23.66 -1.14 0.93
C THR A 229 23.80 -0.07 -0.16
N LYS A 230 22.74 0.65 -0.50
CA LYS A 230 22.76 1.74 -1.49
C LYS A 230 23.08 3.07 -0.86
N ASP A 231 23.73 3.93 -1.64
CA ASP A 231 23.91 5.33 -1.29
C ASP A 231 22.66 6.10 -1.67
N ILE A 232 22.08 6.80 -0.71
CA ILE A 232 20.82 7.55 -0.86
C ILE A 232 21.00 9.02 -0.50
N LEU A 233 20.23 9.86 -1.18
CA LEU A 233 19.99 11.24 -0.78
C LEU A 233 18.63 11.28 -0.07
N PHE A 234 18.57 11.89 1.10
CA PHE A 234 17.35 12.13 1.85
C PHE A 234 17.36 13.52 2.49
N THR A 235 16.17 14.07 2.73
CA THR A 235 16.01 15.39 3.33
C THR A 235 15.46 15.24 4.75
N GLU A 236 16.09 15.86 5.71
CA GLU A 236 15.63 15.97 7.10
C GLU A 236 15.76 17.42 7.56
N ASN A 237 14.72 18.01 8.16
CA ASN A 237 14.71 19.41 8.63
C ASN A 237 15.17 20.41 7.56
N HIS A 238 14.71 20.24 6.31
CA HIS A 238 15.08 21.07 5.15
C HIS A 238 16.58 21.01 4.76
N GLN A 239 17.31 20.02 5.25
CA GLN A 239 18.70 19.77 4.87
C GLN A 239 18.82 18.43 4.16
N ASP A 240 19.64 18.41 3.11
CA ASP A 240 19.93 17.21 2.36
C ASP A 240 21.12 16.46 2.93
N PHE A 241 20.97 15.18 3.12
CA PHE A 241 21.99 14.27 3.62
C PHE A 241 22.26 13.16 2.61
N LEU A 242 23.54 12.81 2.50
CA LEU A 242 23.98 11.67 1.71
C LEU A 242 24.53 10.60 2.66
N GLY A 243 24.05 9.38 2.51
CA GLY A 243 24.52 8.26 3.32
C GLY A 243 24.18 6.91 2.72
N ARG A 244 24.78 5.87 3.27
CA ARG A 244 24.56 4.48 2.88
C ARG A 244 23.54 3.84 3.80
N VAL A 245 22.56 3.16 3.23
CA VAL A 245 21.57 2.38 3.98
C VAL A 245 22.24 1.16 4.59
N GLU A 246 22.32 1.09 5.93
CA GLU A 246 22.85 -0.03 6.67
C GLU A 246 21.80 -1.10 6.96
N GLY A 247 20.53 -0.69 7.10
CA GLY A 247 19.43 -1.60 7.40
C GLY A 247 18.09 -0.92 7.52
N ILE A 248 17.07 -1.76 7.74
CA ILE A 248 15.73 -1.32 8.13
C ILE A 248 15.46 -1.88 9.53
N LEU A 249 15.04 -1.00 10.43
CA LEU A 249 14.76 -1.34 11.82
C LEU A 249 13.41 -2.06 11.96
N GLU A 250 13.13 -2.59 13.13
CA GLU A 250 11.88 -3.31 13.43
C GLU A 250 10.65 -2.42 13.35
N ASP A 251 10.80 -1.12 13.55
CA ASP A 251 9.75 -0.10 13.38
C ASP A 251 9.56 0.38 11.93
N GLY A 252 10.33 -0.16 10.99
CA GLY A 252 10.31 0.19 9.58
C GLY A 252 11.19 1.38 9.19
N SER A 253 11.86 2.04 10.12
CA SER A 253 12.77 3.16 9.83
C SER A 253 14.05 2.69 9.13
N LEU A 254 14.63 3.54 8.26
CA LEU A 254 15.96 3.29 7.69
C LEU A 254 17.04 3.70 8.68
N SER A 255 18.06 2.85 8.83
CA SER A 255 19.36 3.20 9.42
C SER A 255 20.32 3.59 8.31
N VAL A 256 20.83 4.82 8.36
CA VAL A 256 21.66 5.40 7.31
C VAL A 256 22.97 5.90 7.89
N ARG A 257 24.10 5.36 7.42
CA ARG A 257 25.45 5.83 7.75
C ARG A 257 25.81 7.03 6.88
N CYS A 258 25.90 8.20 7.47
CA CYS A 258 26.30 9.43 6.78
C CYS A 258 27.83 9.47 6.54
N ARG A 259 28.26 10.35 5.62
CA ARG A 259 29.70 10.51 5.27
C ARG A 259 30.56 11.00 6.42
N ASP A 260 29.99 11.73 7.36
CA ASP A 260 30.68 12.20 8.58
C ASP A 260 30.86 11.11 9.64
N GLY A 261 30.42 9.89 9.35
CA GLY A 261 30.45 8.76 10.27
C GLY A 261 29.27 8.68 11.24
N SER A 262 28.37 9.64 11.24
CA SER A 262 27.13 9.57 12.06
C SER A 262 26.14 8.58 11.49
N THR A 263 25.25 8.02 12.34
CA THR A 263 24.09 7.23 11.91
C THR A 263 22.83 8.04 12.11
N LYS A 264 22.00 8.14 11.06
CA LYS A 264 20.68 8.76 11.11
C LYS A 264 19.60 7.73 10.96
N ILE A 265 18.49 7.92 11.70
CA ILE A 265 17.29 7.11 11.62
C ILE A 265 16.22 7.89 10.85
N VAL A 266 15.85 7.38 9.68
CA VAL A 266 14.90 8.05 8.78
C VAL A 266 13.57 7.29 8.83
N SER A 267 12.55 7.90 9.43
CA SER A 267 11.21 7.30 9.59
C SER A 267 10.19 7.81 8.59
N SER A 268 10.51 8.88 7.84
CA SER A 268 9.59 9.47 6.85
C SER A 268 10.38 10.21 5.77
N GLY A 269 9.68 10.68 4.73
CA GLY A 269 10.29 11.44 3.65
C GLY A 269 10.42 10.67 2.35
N GLU A 270 11.08 11.27 1.37
CA GLU A 270 11.43 10.68 0.09
C GLU A 270 12.95 10.42 0.08
N VAL A 271 13.33 9.23 -0.36
CA VAL A 271 14.74 8.90 -0.57
C VAL A 271 15.00 8.69 -2.06
N LYS A 272 16.09 9.24 -2.53
CA LYS A 272 16.55 9.08 -3.92
C LYS A 272 17.83 8.27 -3.92
N GLU A 273 17.86 7.19 -4.69
CA GLU A 273 19.09 6.46 -4.95
C GLU A 273 20.06 7.37 -5.73
N LYS A 274 21.29 7.48 -5.27
CA LYS A 274 22.32 8.23 -5.97
C LYS A 274 23.22 7.23 -6.70
N PHE A 275 23.18 7.27 -8.02
CA PHE A 275 24.19 6.61 -8.83
C PHE A 275 25.47 7.44 -8.76
N LEU A 276 26.55 6.86 -8.22
CA LEU A 276 27.90 7.46 -8.24
C LEU A 276 28.53 7.30 -9.62
#